data_e8be58ff2da1563745787b844064425c
#
_entry.id   e8be58ff2da1563745787b844064425c
#
_cell.length_a   1.000
_cell.length_b   1.000
_cell.length_c   1.000
_cell.angle_alpha   90.00
_cell.angle_beta   90.00
_cell.angle_gamma   90.00
#
_symmetry.space_group_name_H-M   'P 1'
#
loop_
_entity.id
_entity.type
_entity.pdbx_description
1 polymer ?
#
loop_
_entity_poly.entity_id
_entity_poly.type
_entity_poly.pdbx_seq_one_letter_code
_entity_poly.pdbx_strand_id
1 'polypeptide(L)'
;KACAGQRWSVTLRLRPAHGELNDGGYDAQRSAFARHQTLSGRFTRAELVDGRCSLRAQYLMSLQNRLSAYRWGAVILGLGMGERLDMPREIQDLMRETGTLHLMAISGLHIALAASLAWLLGRGLQFLLPSHRIHWQMPLLAGLCFAAFYGWLTGLQPPALRTVIALAVLAMLRIA
;
A
#
# COMPACT_ATOMS: atom_id res chain seq x y z
N LYS A 1 9.25 3.36 18.20
CA LYS A 1 8.32 3.58 17.08
C LYS A 1 7.22 2.55 17.16
N ALA A 2 5.96 2.94 16.99
CA ALA A 2 4.85 2.01 16.84
C ALA A 2 4.94 1.32 15.46
N CYS A 3 4.61 0.03 15.41
CA CYS A 3 4.58 -0.72 14.15
C CYS A 3 3.21 -1.38 13.94
N ALA A 4 2.86 -1.64 12.69
CA ALA A 4 1.63 -2.35 12.36
C ALA A 4 1.66 -3.78 12.92
N GLY A 5 0.57 -4.19 13.55
CA GLY A 5 0.41 -5.49 14.24
C GLY A 5 0.47 -5.40 15.75
N GLN A 6 1.01 -4.32 16.33
CA GLN A 6 1.00 -4.11 17.77
C GLN A 6 -0.42 -3.88 18.30
N ARG A 7 -0.67 -4.36 19.51
CA ARG A 7 -1.91 -4.10 20.25
C ARG A 7 -1.63 -3.13 21.37
N TRP A 8 -2.42 -2.07 21.42
CA TRP A 8 -2.32 -1.03 22.42
C TRP A 8 -3.64 -0.92 23.20
N SER A 9 -3.58 -0.80 24.51
CA SER A 9 -4.69 -0.35 25.34
C SER A 9 -4.61 1.17 25.42
N VAL A 10 -5.66 1.85 25.00
CA VAL A 10 -5.65 3.31 24.94
C VAL A 10 -6.85 3.89 25.67
N THR A 11 -6.60 4.89 26.52
CA THR A 11 -7.65 5.70 27.12
C THR A 11 -7.79 6.99 26.32
N LEU A 12 -8.99 7.23 25.80
CA LEU A 12 -9.28 8.35 24.92
C LEU A 12 -10.28 9.29 25.58
N ARG A 13 -10.04 10.59 25.46
CA ARG A 13 -11.06 11.59 25.71
C ARG A 13 -11.69 11.99 24.38
N LEU A 14 -12.93 11.56 24.17
CA LEU A 14 -13.65 11.78 22.92
C LEU A 14 -14.57 12.99 23.02
N ARG A 15 -14.76 13.67 21.90
CA ARG A 15 -15.75 14.72 21.69
C ARG A 15 -16.35 14.56 20.28
N PRO A 16 -17.60 14.99 20.05
CA PRO A 16 -18.14 15.06 18.71
C PRO A 16 -17.27 15.91 17.77
N ALA A 17 -17.18 15.53 16.51
CA ALA A 17 -16.48 16.34 15.52
C ALA A 17 -17.25 17.64 15.31
N HIS A 18 -16.65 18.77 15.63
CA HIS A 18 -17.17 20.11 15.36
C HIS A 18 -16.30 20.80 14.32
N GLY A 19 -16.92 21.51 13.41
CA GLY A 19 -16.27 22.39 12.45
C GLY A 19 -16.75 23.82 12.66
N GLU A 20 -15.89 24.79 12.39
CA GLU A 20 -16.29 26.17 12.24
C GLU A 20 -16.89 26.33 10.86
N LEU A 21 -18.13 26.88 10.79
CA LEU A 21 -18.82 27.17 9.55
C LEU A 21 -18.51 28.60 9.14
N ASN A 22 -17.54 28.76 8.24
CA ASN A 22 -17.24 30.03 7.59
C ASN A 22 -17.69 29.93 6.13
N ASP A 23 -18.33 30.99 5.61
CA ASP A 23 -18.73 31.08 4.21
C ASP A 23 -17.52 30.87 3.29
N GLY A 24 -17.59 29.88 2.39
CA GLY A 24 -16.49 29.51 1.51
C GLY A 24 -15.36 28.70 2.16
N GLY A 25 -15.44 28.40 3.46
CA GLY A 25 -14.44 27.61 4.19
C GLY A 25 -14.65 26.11 4.08
N TYR A 26 -13.61 25.35 4.46
CA TYR A 26 -13.68 23.89 4.52
C TYR A 26 -14.57 23.43 5.68
N ASP A 27 -15.67 22.75 5.38
CA ASP A 27 -16.55 22.12 6.36
C ASP A 27 -15.95 20.82 6.90
N ALA A 28 -15.23 20.93 7.99
CA ALA A 28 -14.57 19.81 8.66
C ALA A 28 -15.58 18.78 9.21
N GLN A 29 -16.75 19.26 9.70
CA GLN A 29 -17.79 18.39 10.25
C GLN A 29 -18.43 17.53 9.16
N ARG A 30 -18.84 18.13 8.04
CA ARG A 30 -19.38 17.42 6.90
C ARG A 30 -18.38 16.39 6.34
N SER A 31 -17.11 16.77 6.26
CA SER A 31 -16.05 15.86 5.83
C SER A 31 -15.83 14.70 6.80
N ALA A 32 -15.90 14.95 8.11
CA ALA A 32 -15.79 13.91 9.14
C ALA A 32 -16.97 12.92 9.04
N PHE A 33 -18.20 13.42 8.88
CA PHE A 33 -19.39 12.57 8.67
C PHE A 33 -19.29 11.74 7.39
N ALA A 34 -18.84 12.33 6.28
CA ALA A 34 -18.66 11.61 5.02
C ALA A 34 -17.61 10.49 5.10
N ARG A 35 -16.68 10.59 6.05
CA ARG A 35 -15.66 9.55 6.34
C ARG A 35 -16.05 8.60 7.47
N HIS A 36 -17.27 8.69 7.98
CA HIS A 36 -17.73 7.95 9.17
C HIS A 36 -16.90 8.20 10.45
N GLN A 37 -16.28 9.37 10.56
CA GLN A 37 -15.45 9.80 11.69
C GLN A 37 -16.21 10.82 12.54
N THR A 38 -17.25 10.38 13.21
CA THR A 38 -18.14 11.26 13.99
C THR A 38 -17.54 11.78 15.29
N LEU A 39 -16.46 11.16 15.76
CA LEU A 39 -15.80 11.49 17.02
C LEU A 39 -14.35 11.89 16.77
N SER A 40 -13.89 12.90 17.47
CA SER A 40 -12.49 13.33 17.57
C SER A 40 -12.01 13.16 18.99
N GLY A 41 -10.75 12.76 19.20
CA GLY A 41 -10.26 12.52 20.54
C GLY A 41 -8.76 12.71 20.72
N ARG A 42 -8.34 12.84 21.99
CA ARG A 42 -6.94 12.87 22.39
C ARG A 42 -6.62 11.66 23.25
N PHE A 43 -5.45 11.09 23.04
CA PHE A 43 -4.89 10.06 23.91
C PHE A 43 -4.58 10.66 25.28
N THR A 44 -5.11 10.02 26.33
CA THR A 44 -4.78 10.37 27.71
C THR A 44 -3.75 9.39 28.26
N ARG A 45 -3.86 8.12 27.90
CA ARG A 45 -2.94 7.06 28.28
C ARG A 45 -2.87 6.02 27.18
N ALA A 46 -1.69 5.49 26.91
CA ALA A 46 -1.49 4.42 25.95
C ALA A 46 -0.48 3.42 26.55
N GLU A 47 -0.89 2.15 26.64
CA GLU A 47 -0.08 1.05 27.14
C GLU A 47 0.05 -0.01 26.06
N LEU A 48 1.27 -0.49 25.84
CA LEU A 48 1.53 -1.56 24.88
C LEU A 48 1.15 -2.91 25.51
N VAL A 49 0.16 -3.57 24.92
CA VAL A 49 -0.31 -4.89 25.36
C VAL A 49 0.44 -6.02 24.66
N ASP A 50 0.63 -5.90 23.32
CA ASP A 50 1.40 -6.85 22.53
C ASP A 50 2.34 -6.08 21.60
N GLY A 51 3.63 -6.32 21.74
CA GLY A 51 4.68 -5.63 20.98
C GLY A 51 5.01 -6.27 19.64
N ARG A 52 4.30 -7.34 19.23
CA ARG A 52 4.62 -8.07 17.99
C ARG A 52 4.27 -7.24 16.77
N CYS A 53 5.27 -7.03 15.91
CA CYS A 53 5.06 -6.38 14.61
C CYS A 53 4.71 -7.41 13.55
N SER A 54 3.84 -7.05 12.61
CA SER A 54 3.56 -7.89 11.45
C SER A 54 4.81 -8.09 10.59
N LEU A 55 4.88 -9.20 9.84
CA LEU A 55 6.02 -9.50 8.95
C LEU A 55 6.28 -8.36 7.96
N ARG A 56 5.20 -7.80 7.39
CA ARG A 56 5.29 -6.63 6.50
C ARG A 56 5.92 -5.43 7.21
N ALA A 57 5.51 -5.15 8.45
CA ALA A 57 6.05 -4.02 9.20
C ALA A 57 7.54 -4.21 9.54
N GLN A 58 7.95 -5.42 9.90
CA GLN A 58 9.36 -5.75 10.15
C GLN A 58 10.20 -5.55 8.89
N TYR A 59 9.70 -6.03 7.74
CA TYR A 59 10.36 -5.85 6.45
C TYR A 59 10.49 -4.36 6.08
N LEU A 60 9.43 -3.59 6.22
CA LEU A 60 9.45 -2.14 5.94
C LEU A 60 10.42 -1.39 6.85
N MET A 61 10.47 -1.71 8.15
CA MET A 61 11.43 -1.11 9.07
C MET A 61 12.88 -1.46 8.69
N SER A 62 13.16 -2.70 8.31
CA SER A 62 14.48 -3.12 7.84
C SER A 62 14.89 -2.36 6.58
N LEU A 63 13.97 -2.22 5.62
CA LEU A 63 14.20 -1.50 4.38
C LEU A 63 14.41 0.00 4.62
N GLN A 64 13.61 0.60 5.50
CA GLN A 64 13.73 1.99 5.92
C GLN A 64 15.09 2.27 6.56
N ASN A 65 15.56 1.40 7.46
CA ASN A 65 16.86 1.55 8.09
C ASN A 65 18.00 1.51 7.04
N ARG A 66 17.91 0.64 6.05
CA ARG A 66 18.90 0.55 4.96
C ARG A 66 18.86 1.76 4.03
N LEU A 67 17.68 2.29 3.77
CA LEU A 67 17.48 3.43 2.87
C LEU A 67 17.65 4.79 3.55
N SER A 68 17.72 4.84 4.88
CA SER A 68 17.88 6.10 5.64
C SER A 68 19.17 6.86 5.33
N ALA A 69 20.20 6.17 4.88
CA ALA A 69 21.47 6.77 4.45
C ALA A 69 21.37 7.50 3.07
N TYR A 70 20.31 7.26 2.32
CA TYR A 70 20.16 7.82 0.98
C TYR A 70 19.18 9.00 1.00
N ARG A 71 19.56 10.10 0.35
CA ARG A 71 18.74 11.33 0.25
C ARG A 71 17.32 11.05 -0.26
N TRP A 72 17.18 10.13 -1.20
CA TRP A 72 15.91 9.77 -1.85
C TRP A 72 15.29 8.48 -1.30
N GLY A 73 15.78 7.97 -0.16
CA GLY A 73 15.30 6.73 0.44
C GLY A 73 13.80 6.72 0.71
N ALA A 74 13.25 7.83 1.22
CA ALA A 74 11.81 7.97 1.46
C ALA A 74 10.98 7.94 0.16
N VAL A 75 11.52 8.50 -0.94
CA VAL A 75 10.88 8.46 -2.27
C VAL A 75 10.86 7.04 -2.82
N ILE A 76 11.96 6.30 -2.68
CA ILE A 76 12.06 4.90 -3.11
C ILE A 76 11.05 4.04 -2.34
N LEU A 77 10.91 4.25 -1.02
CA LEU A 77 9.90 3.57 -0.19
C LEU A 77 8.48 3.94 -0.61
N GLY A 78 8.23 5.22 -0.90
CA GLY A 78 6.93 5.68 -1.38
C GLY A 78 6.54 5.04 -2.70
N LEU A 79 7.47 5.04 -3.68
CA LEU A 79 7.23 4.48 -5.02
C LEU A 79 7.12 2.95 -5.01
N GLY A 80 7.99 2.26 -4.25
CA GLY A 80 8.04 0.80 -4.26
C GLY A 80 7.03 0.13 -3.34
N MET A 81 6.78 0.70 -2.16
CA MET A 81 5.97 0.09 -1.10
C MET A 81 4.70 0.88 -0.74
N GLY A 82 4.52 2.08 -1.30
CA GLY A 82 3.41 2.98 -0.98
C GLY A 82 3.52 3.62 0.41
N GLU A 83 4.70 3.53 1.05
CA GLU A 83 4.91 4.07 2.39
C GLU A 83 5.31 5.55 2.33
N ARG A 84 4.52 6.44 2.97
CA ARG A 84 4.68 7.89 2.88
C ARG A 84 4.93 8.57 4.22
N LEU A 85 4.84 7.82 5.33
CA LEU A 85 4.81 8.41 6.68
C LEU A 85 6.05 9.23 7.03
N ASP A 86 7.22 8.82 6.53
CA ASP A 86 8.49 9.48 6.85
C ASP A 86 9.02 10.35 5.69
N MET A 87 8.16 10.74 4.74
CA MET A 87 8.56 11.61 3.63
C MET A 87 8.72 13.05 4.11
N PRO A 88 9.88 13.70 3.89
CA PRO A 88 10.10 15.10 4.23
C PRO A 88 9.07 16.02 3.56
N ARG A 89 8.60 17.04 4.29
CA ARG A 89 7.59 17.98 3.78
C ARG A 89 8.04 18.69 2.51
N GLU A 90 9.32 19.07 2.44
CA GLU A 90 9.91 19.70 1.25
C GLU A 90 9.74 18.86 -0.01
N ILE A 91 9.95 17.53 0.09
CA ILE A 91 9.76 16.59 -1.02
C ILE A 91 8.28 16.44 -1.36
N GLN A 92 7.40 16.42 -0.35
CA GLN A 92 5.96 16.36 -0.58
C GLN A 92 5.45 17.60 -1.31
N ASP A 93 5.92 18.79 -0.91
CA ASP A 93 5.52 20.06 -1.51
C ASP A 93 6.06 20.17 -2.96
N LEU A 94 7.32 19.78 -3.19
CA LEU A 94 7.89 19.71 -4.54
C LEU A 94 7.08 18.76 -5.46
N MET A 95 6.67 17.59 -4.93
CA MET A 95 5.87 16.64 -5.69
C MET A 95 4.44 17.14 -5.93
N ARG A 96 3.89 17.95 -5.03
CA ARG A 96 2.60 18.58 -5.21
C ARG A 96 2.67 19.66 -6.29
N GLU A 97 3.68 20.51 -6.25
CA GLU A 97 3.92 21.56 -7.25
C GLU A 97 4.15 21.00 -8.65
N THR A 98 4.91 19.91 -8.75
CA THR A 98 5.17 19.21 -10.01
C THR A 98 4.04 18.29 -10.48
N GLY A 99 2.96 18.16 -9.68
CA GLY A 99 1.86 17.25 -9.99
C GLY A 99 2.21 15.76 -9.93
N THR A 100 3.40 15.40 -9.44
CA THR A 100 3.88 14.00 -9.39
C THR A 100 3.46 13.25 -8.12
N LEU A 101 2.76 13.89 -7.20
CA LEU A 101 2.31 13.29 -5.93
C LEU A 101 1.45 12.03 -6.15
N HIS A 102 0.71 11.95 -7.26
CA HIS A 102 -0.11 10.79 -7.59
C HIS A 102 0.72 9.53 -7.90
N LEU A 103 1.98 9.67 -8.32
CA LEU A 103 2.89 8.54 -8.56
C LEU A 103 3.28 7.82 -7.26
N MET A 104 3.19 8.53 -6.12
CA MET A 104 3.45 7.94 -4.80
C MET A 104 2.32 7.02 -4.31
N ALA A 105 1.13 7.10 -4.94
CA ALA A 105 0.10 6.10 -4.70
C ALA A 105 0.40 4.87 -5.55
N ILE A 106 0.50 3.70 -4.92
CA ILE A 106 0.60 2.46 -5.68
C ILE A 106 -0.67 2.34 -6.51
N SER A 107 -0.49 2.47 -7.83
CA SER A 107 -1.59 2.40 -8.79
C SER A 107 -1.77 0.96 -9.28
N GLY A 108 -2.92 0.69 -9.87
CA GLY A 108 -3.16 -0.58 -10.55
C GLY A 108 -2.14 -0.88 -11.65
N LEU A 109 -1.56 0.16 -12.26
CA LEU A 109 -0.51 0.01 -13.27
C LEU A 109 0.75 -0.67 -12.71
N HIS A 110 1.19 -0.31 -11.50
CA HIS A 110 2.35 -0.94 -10.87
C HIS A 110 2.12 -2.45 -10.66
N ILE A 111 0.91 -2.81 -10.21
CA ILE A 111 0.52 -4.23 -10.03
C ILE A 111 0.47 -4.95 -11.37
N ALA A 112 -0.12 -4.32 -12.40
CA ALA A 112 -0.20 -4.89 -13.74
C ALA A 112 1.19 -5.09 -14.38
N LEU A 113 2.11 -4.11 -14.24
CA LEU A 113 3.48 -4.23 -14.72
C LEU A 113 4.23 -5.35 -14.00
N ALA A 114 4.10 -5.44 -12.68
CA ALA A 114 4.71 -6.51 -11.89
C ALA A 114 4.18 -7.90 -12.30
N ALA A 115 2.86 -8.03 -12.51
CA ALA A 115 2.22 -9.24 -13.02
C ALA A 115 2.71 -9.61 -14.42
N SER A 116 2.81 -8.62 -15.32
CA SER A 116 3.29 -8.81 -16.70
C SER A 116 4.75 -9.26 -16.73
N LEU A 117 5.59 -8.68 -15.88
CA LEU A 117 7.00 -9.08 -15.77
C LEU A 117 7.12 -10.53 -15.27
N ALA A 118 6.37 -10.89 -14.24
CA ALA A 118 6.35 -12.27 -13.73
C ALA A 118 5.81 -13.26 -14.77
N TRP A 119 4.79 -12.87 -15.53
CA TRP A 119 4.28 -13.65 -16.65
C TRP A 119 5.34 -13.86 -17.74
N LEU A 120 6.05 -12.79 -18.15
CA LEU A 120 7.13 -12.86 -19.13
C LEU A 120 8.27 -13.75 -18.65
N LEU A 121 8.69 -13.60 -17.39
CA LEU A 121 9.73 -14.45 -16.81
C LEU A 121 9.30 -15.93 -16.77
N GLY A 122 8.04 -16.19 -16.35
CA GLY A 122 7.47 -17.54 -16.37
C GLY A 122 7.42 -18.12 -17.79
N ARG A 123 7.08 -17.30 -18.78
CA ARG A 123 7.09 -17.68 -20.20
C ARG A 123 8.50 -17.98 -20.70
N GLY A 124 9.47 -17.12 -20.34
CA GLY A 124 10.88 -17.32 -20.68
C GLY A 124 11.46 -18.58 -20.06
N LEU A 125 11.11 -18.85 -18.78
CA LEU A 125 11.57 -20.07 -18.10
C LEU A 125 11.06 -21.37 -18.77
N GLN A 126 9.89 -21.32 -19.42
CA GLN A 126 9.35 -22.46 -20.17
C GLN A 126 10.26 -22.88 -21.32
N PHE A 127 11.06 -21.98 -21.92
CA PHE A 127 12.03 -22.34 -22.97
C PHE A 127 13.17 -23.24 -22.46
N LEU A 128 13.42 -23.20 -21.12
CA LEU A 128 14.44 -24.04 -20.47
C LEU A 128 13.89 -25.38 -19.98
N LEU A 129 12.56 -25.58 -20.03
CA LEU A 129 11.89 -26.79 -19.56
C LEU A 129 11.60 -27.77 -20.71
N PRO A 130 11.68 -29.08 -20.45
CA PRO A 130 11.30 -30.09 -21.44
C PRO A 130 9.81 -29.94 -21.82
N SER A 131 9.49 -30.20 -23.09
CA SER A 131 8.16 -29.96 -23.69
C SER A 131 6.98 -30.58 -22.94
N HIS A 132 7.16 -31.74 -22.30
CA HIS A 132 6.11 -32.42 -21.53
C HIS A 132 5.71 -31.70 -20.23
N ARG A 133 6.51 -30.73 -19.75
CA ARG A 133 6.22 -29.90 -18.56
C ARG A 133 5.71 -28.51 -18.88
N ILE A 134 5.56 -28.19 -20.15
CA ILE A 134 5.10 -26.87 -20.58
C ILE A 134 3.57 -26.81 -20.49
N HIS A 135 3.07 -26.05 -19.50
CA HIS A 135 1.64 -25.78 -19.37
C HIS A 135 1.40 -24.29 -19.62
N TRP A 136 0.49 -23.96 -20.51
CA TRP A 136 0.15 -22.58 -20.85
C TRP A 136 -0.37 -21.78 -19.64
N GLN A 137 -0.90 -22.45 -18.63
CA GLN A 137 -1.42 -21.86 -17.39
C GLN A 137 -0.30 -21.38 -16.44
N MET A 138 0.90 -21.97 -16.49
CA MET A 138 1.99 -21.64 -15.56
C MET A 138 2.39 -20.17 -15.56
N PRO A 139 2.63 -19.50 -16.70
CA PRO A 139 2.97 -18.08 -16.69
C PRO A 139 1.83 -17.20 -16.18
N LEU A 140 0.58 -17.59 -16.47
CA LEU A 140 -0.61 -16.88 -16.02
C LEU A 140 -0.73 -16.93 -14.48
N LEU A 141 -0.56 -18.11 -13.90
CA LEU A 141 -0.55 -18.30 -12.44
C LEU A 141 0.63 -17.58 -11.80
N ALA A 142 1.82 -17.62 -12.39
CA ALA A 142 2.98 -16.88 -11.91
C ALA A 142 2.70 -15.37 -11.85
N GLY A 143 2.13 -14.79 -12.90
CA GLY A 143 1.73 -13.38 -12.95
C GLY A 143 0.70 -13.05 -11.87
N LEU A 144 -0.33 -13.87 -11.69
CA LEU A 144 -1.36 -13.67 -10.67
C LEU A 144 -0.81 -13.79 -9.25
N CYS A 145 -0.01 -14.81 -8.96
CA CYS A 145 0.63 -14.99 -7.66
C CYS A 145 1.53 -13.81 -7.31
N PHE A 146 2.31 -13.33 -8.28
CA PHE A 146 3.19 -12.19 -8.07
C PHE A 146 2.40 -10.89 -7.86
N ALA A 147 1.31 -10.67 -8.61
CA ALA A 147 0.39 -9.55 -8.41
C ALA A 147 -0.22 -9.55 -7.00
N ALA A 148 -0.69 -10.72 -6.53
CA ALA A 148 -1.25 -10.88 -5.20
C ALA A 148 -0.21 -10.63 -4.10
N PHE A 149 1.00 -11.20 -4.26
CA PHE A 149 2.12 -10.99 -3.35
C PHE A 149 2.54 -9.51 -3.27
N TYR A 150 2.70 -8.86 -4.42
CA TYR A 150 3.08 -7.45 -4.47
C TYR A 150 1.95 -6.56 -3.90
N GLY A 151 0.70 -6.85 -4.22
CA GLY A 151 -0.45 -6.17 -3.63
C GLY A 151 -0.49 -6.29 -2.11
N TRP A 152 -0.19 -7.48 -1.56
CA TRP A 152 -0.07 -7.68 -0.11
C TRP A 152 1.10 -6.88 0.49
N LEU A 153 2.25 -6.89 -0.17
CA LEU A 153 3.45 -6.17 0.27
C LEU A 153 3.21 -4.65 0.32
N THR A 154 2.43 -4.11 -0.62
CA THR A 154 2.06 -2.68 -0.68
C THR A 154 0.91 -2.29 0.25
N GLY A 155 0.33 -3.25 0.99
CA GLY A 155 -0.69 -3.04 2.02
C GLY A 155 -2.12 -3.07 1.50
N LEU A 156 -2.39 -3.74 0.37
CA LEU A 156 -3.73 -3.98 -0.21
C LEU A 156 -4.58 -2.71 -0.35
N GLN A 157 -3.95 -1.62 -0.78
CA GLN A 157 -4.68 -0.38 -1.03
C GLN A 157 -5.80 -0.60 -2.07
N PRO A 158 -6.94 0.11 -2.00
CA PRO A 158 -8.09 -0.13 -2.87
C PRO A 158 -7.77 -0.19 -4.38
N PRO A 159 -6.89 0.65 -4.95
CA PRO A 159 -6.50 0.53 -6.37
C PRO A 159 -5.76 -0.77 -6.68
N ALA A 160 -4.85 -1.20 -5.81
CA ALA A 160 -4.11 -2.44 -5.95
C ALA A 160 -5.03 -3.67 -5.89
N LEU A 161 -5.94 -3.69 -4.89
CA LEU A 161 -6.90 -4.76 -4.70
C LEU A 161 -7.82 -4.95 -5.93
N ARG A 162 -8.33 -3.84 -6.48
CA ARG A 162 -9.16 -3.89 -7.71
C ARG A 162 -8.42 -4.54 -8.86
N THR A 163 -7.15 -4.20 -9.06
CA THR A 163 -6.34 -4.79 -10.14
C THR A 163 -6.05 -6.26 -9.91
N VAL A 164 -5.74 -6.68 -8.69
CA VAL A 164 -5.55 -8.10 -8.36
C VAL A 164 -6.81 -8.89 -8.63
N ILE A 165 -7.99 -8.38 -8.22
CA ILE A 165 -9.28 -9.03 -8.50
C ILE A 165 -9.55 -9.13 -10.00
N ALA A 166 -9.31 -8.04 -10.76
CA ALA A 166 -9.50 -8.04 -12.21
C ALA A 166 -8.59 -9.06 -12.90
N LEU A 167 -7.32 -9.17 -12.48
CA LEU A 167 -6.40 -10.18 -12.99
C LEU A 167 -6.83 -11.60 -12.62
N ALA A 168 -7.38 -11.81 -11.41
CA ALA A 168 -7.89 -13.10 -10.99
C ALA A 168 -9.10 -13.54 -11.83
N VAL A 169 -10.04 -12.61 -12.08
CA VAL A 169 -11.19 -12.87 -12.96
C VAL A 169 -10.73 -13.19 -14.39
N LEU A 170 -9.79 -12.40 -14.93
CA LEU A 170 -9.22 -12.65 -16.25
C LEU A 170 -8.54 -14.03 -16.32
N ALA A 171 -7.79 -14.41 -15.29
CA ALA A 171 -7.16 -15.71 -15.20
C ALA A 171 -8.20 -16.84 -15.16
N MET A 172 -9.25 -16.69 -14.35
CA MET A 172 -10.35 -17.69 -14.30
C MET A 172 -11.03 -17.86 -15.66
N LEU A 173 -11.37 -16.75 -16.35
CA LEU A 173 -11.99 -16.78 -17.67
C LEU A 173 -11.08 -17.41 -18.76
N ARG A 174 -9.76 -17.35 -18.56
CA ARG A 174 -8.80 -17.97 -19.47
C ARG A 174 -8.60 -19.46 -19.22
N ILE A 175 -8.88 -19.94 -18.01
CA ILE A 175 -8.69 -21.34 -17.60
C ILE A 175 -9.98 -22.15 -17.81
N ALA A 176 -11.15 -21.50 -17.65
CA ALA A 176 -12.45 -22.11 -17.94
C ALA A 176 -12.67 -22.31 -19.43
#